data_2dd5caf9bc3fcef89abb08e4291c6cca
#
_entry.id   2dd5caf9bc3fcef89abb08e4291c6cca
#
_cell.length_a   1.000
_cell.length_b   1.000
_cell.length_c   1.000
_cell.angle_alpha   90.00
_cell.angle_beta   90.00
_cell.angle_gamma   90.00
#
_symmetry.space_group_name_H-M   'P 1'
#
loop_
_entity.id
_entity.type
_entity.pdbx_description
1 polymer ?
#
loop_
_entity_poly.entity_id
_entity_poly.type
_entity_poly.pdbx_seq_one_letter_code
_entity_poly.pdbx_strand_id
1 'polypeptide(L)'
;MHGHSLPDRLSDDLGGATTRRRWIEYVEAMKIVALEAYGYELGYRYGTYVMSGGRIVKTLTSTVVRIITDEGIDGFAETCPLGSTYLAAHARGALAALHELAPAVLGADPTNLRDIQQRMHGALMGHNYAKSPIDIACWDIFGKAVGRPVVDLLGGRVQDDMRMYKAVPLGPADEMVAFVLEQRSHGVHRFQLKLGGDPREDARRTLAVLAATDGDDLVLGDANGGWRRQDAIVAARALEGTERFFMEQPCPTLSECLAVRQYTTLPMVLDEVITDLGALVEASTAGGMEAINLKLNRVGGLTPAKLMRDTAVELGIRLTIEDRWGGDLTSAAVSHLGASTPEHALFAVSFMNDWTDNHLAGYNPRSVNGRGSAPTAPGLGVAPDLSLLGTPLGVWK
;
A
#
# COMPACT_ATOMS: atom_id res chain seq x y z
N MET A 1 -59.25 32.15 -45.97
CA MET A 1 -58.79 32.76 -47.26
C MET A 1 -57.28 32.55 -47.29
N HIS A 2 -56.77 31.94 -48.39
CA HIS A 2 -55.40 31.69 -48.81
C HIS A 2 -54.58 30.77 -47.88
N GLY A 3 -54.41 29.49 -48.12
CA GLY A 3 -54.10 28.64 -49.21
C GLY A 3 -52.73 28.90 -49.84
N HIS A 4 -51.65 28.30 -49.29
CA HIS A 4 -50.40 28.06 -50.06
C HIS A 4 -49.93 26.63 -49.84
N SER A 5 -50.15 25.88 -50.91
CA SER A 5 -49.60 24.55 -51.18
C SER A 5 -48.09 24.64 -51.42
N LEU A 6 -47.32 23.75 -50.77
CA LEU A 6 -45.94 23.44 -51.14
C LEU A 6 -45.91 22.40 -52.28
N PRO A 7 -45.00 22.52 -53.25
CA PRO A 7 -44.91 21.60 -54.37
C PRO A 7 -44.14 20.33 -53.98
N ASP A 8 -44.74 19.18 -54.36
CA ASP A 8 -44.07 17.91 -54.60
C ASP A 8 -42.97 18.08 -55.67
N ARG A 9 -41.76 17.65 -55.38
CA ARG A 9 -40.78 16.97 -56.21
C ARG A 9 -39.37 17.13 -55.67
N LEU A 10 -38.83 16.11 -55.14
CA LEU A 10 -37.44 15.65 -55.31
C LEU A 10 -37.40 14.16 -54.92
N SER A 11 -37.76 13.34 -55.90
CA SER A 11 -37.38 11.92 -55.94
C SER A 11 -35.96 11.81 -56.52
N ASP A 12 -35.28 10.80 -56.04
CA ASP A 12 -34.10 10.17 -56.61
C ASP A 12 -32.76 10.86 -56.39
N ASP A 13 -31.99 10.24 -55.54
CA ASP A 13 -30.63 9.79 -55.59
C ASP A 13 -29.95 9.85 -54.20
N LEU A 14 -30.26 8.87 -53.38
CA LEU A 14 -29.31 8.49 -52.32
C LEU A 14 -28.96 7.02 -52.48
N GLY A 15 -27.85 6.84 -53.19
CA GLY A 15 -27.19 5.55 -53.37
C GLY A 15 -27.03 4.81 -52.08
N GLY A 16 -27.33 3.54 -52.07
CA GLY A 16 -27.29 2.60 -50.97
C GLY A 16 -25.93 2.58 -50.21
N ALA A 17 -25.82 3.41 -49.21
CA ALA A 17 -24.88 3.16 -48.16
C ALA A 17 -25.51 2.16 -47.18
N THR A 18 -25.32 0.89 -47.45
CA THR A 18 -25.48 -0.15 -46.45
C THR A 18 -24.54 0.16 -45.31
N THR A 19 -25.06 0.87 -44.30
CA THR A 19 -24.45 0.94 -43.00
C THR A 19 -24.34 -0.49 -42.48
N ARG A 20 -23.19 -1.14 -42.76
CA ARG A 20 -22.77 -2.32 -42.03
C ARG A 20 -22.72 -1.89 -40.57
N ARG A 21 -23.78 -2.23 -39.80
CA ARG A 21 -23.64 -2.32 -38.35
C ARG A 21 -22.45 -3.25 -38.13
N ARG A 22 -21.27 -2.72 -37.83
CA ARG A 22 -20.20 -3.50 -37.19
C ARG A 22 -20.83 -4.05 -35.94
N TRP A 23 -21.24 -5.29 -35.97
CA TRP A 23 -21.42 -6.05 -34.75
C TRP A 23 -20.06 -5.95 -34.08
N ILE A 24 -20.00 -5.32 -32.92
CA ILE A 24 -18.86 -5.45 -32.02
C ILE A 24 -18.86 -6.94 -31.72
N GLU A 25 -17.94 -7.68 -32.34
CA GLU A 25 -17.63 -9.05 -31.92
C GLU A 25 -17.30 -8.87 -30.42
N TYR A 26 -18.13 -9.45 -29.58
CA TYR A 26 -17.80 -9.58 -28.16
C TYR A 26 -16.57 -10.47 -28.14
N VAL A 27 -15.39 -9.86 -28.02
CA VAL A 27 -14.18 -10.60 -27.65
C VAL A 27 -14.54 -11.24 -26.32
N GLU A 28 -14.50 -12.56 -26.24
CA GLU A 28 -14.72 -13.24 -24.96
C GLU A 28 -13.74 -12.62 -23.96
N ALA A 29 -14.26 -12.20 -22.79
CA ALA A 29 -13.44 -11.60 -21.77
C ALA A 29 -12.46 -12.67 -21.25
N MET A 30 -11.20 -12.27 -21.07
CA MET A 30 -10.17 -13.09 -20.42
C MET A 30 -10.70 -13.67 -19.11
N LYS A 31 -10.35 -14.92 -18.80
CA LYS A 31 -10.85 -15.61 -17.60
C LYS A 31 -9.70 -16.10 -16.73
N ILE A 32 -9.85 -15.98 -15.43
CA ILE A 32 -8.97 -16.65 -14.47
C ILE A 32 -9.23 -18.15 -14.52
N VAL A 33 -8.21 -18.94 -14.89
CA VAL A 33 -8.31 -20.41 -14.98
C VAL A 33 -7.63 -21.12 -13.82
N ALA A 34 -6.69 -20.47 -13.14
CA ALA A 34 -6.08 -21.01 -11.93
C ALA A 34 -5.55 -19.91 -11.00
N LEU A 35 -5.50 -20.24 -9.73
CA LEU A 35 -4.82 -19.48 -8.70
C LEU A 35 -3.86 -20.42 -7.97
N GLU A 36 -2.63 -19.98 -7.75
CA GLU A 36 -1.60 -20.70 -7.02
C GLU A 36 -1.10 -19.84 -5.86
N ALA A 37 -0.83 -20.45 -4.71
CA ALA A 37 -0.25 -19.78 -3.55
C ALA A 37 1.04 -20.46 -3.11
N TYR A 38 2.07 -19.66 -2.82
CA TYR A 38 3.39 -20.12 -2.42
C TYR A 38 3.83 -19.46 -1.11
N GLY A 39 4.62 -20.16 -0.31
CA GLY A 39 5.31 -19.57 0.83
C GLY A 39 6.69 -19.06 0.42
N TYR A 40 7.06 -17.88 0.94
CA TYR A 40 8.36 -17.28 0.69
C TYR A 40 8.88 -16.60 1.95
N GLU A 41 10.09 -16.96 2.39
CA GLU A 41 10.67 -16.41 3.61
C GLU A 41 11.44 -15.13 3.33
N LEU A 42 11.19 -14.11 4.15
CA LEU A 42 11.83 -12.80 4.10
C LEU A 42 12.58 -12.55 5.40
N GLY A 43 13.91 -12.63 5.35
CA GLY A 43 14.80 -12.30 6.47
C GLY A 43 14.94 -10.79 6.64
N TYR A 44 14.97 -10.30 7.88
CA TYR A 44 15.25 -8.89 8.15
C TYR A 44 16.73 -8.60 8.02
N ARG A 45 17.08 -7.72 7.11
CA ARG A 45 18.44 -7.39 6.70
C ARG A 45 19.34 -6.84 7.82
N TYR A 46 18.76 -6.16 8.80
CA TYR A 46 19.52 -5.54 9.90
C TYR A 46 19.50 -6.39 11.19
N GLY A 47 19.32 -7.69 11.07
CA GLY A 47 19.38 -8.66 12.16
C GLY A 47 18.07 -8.81 12.93
N THR A 48 17.71 -7.87 13.78
CA THR A 48 16.50 -7.96 14.61
C THR A 48 15.73 -6.66 14.59
N TYR A 49 14.45 -6.74 14.17
CA TYR A 49 13.54 -5.61 14.18
C TYR A 49 12.73 -5.60 15.48
N VAL A 50 12.95 -4.62 16.31
CA VAL A 50 12.27 -4.45 17.59
C VAL A 50 11.22 -3.34 17.48
N MET A 51 9.99 -3.64 17.89
CA MET A 51 8.85 -2.74 17.87
C MET A 51 8.30 -2.51 19.27
N SER A 52 7.30 -1.64 19.38
CA SER A 52 6.53 -1.40 20.62
C SER A 52 6.02 -2.70 21.24
N GLY A 53 5.94 -2.75 22.57
CA GLY A 53 5.49 -3.92 23.32
C GLY A 53 6.47 -5.10 23.29
N GLY A 54 7.75 -4.88 22.94
CA GLY A 54 8.78 -5.91 22.89
C GLY A 54 8.62 -6.94 21.77
N ARG A 55 7.82 -6.62 20.73
CA ARG A 55 7.68 -7.50 19.56
C ARG A 55 8.97 -7.52 18.77
N ILE A 56 9.38 -8.71 18.36
CA ILE A 56 10.64 -8.96 17.66
C ILE A 56 10.37 -9.70 16.36
N VAL A 57 10.98 -9.21 15.27
CA VAL A 57 10.94 -9.84 13.95
C VAL A 57 12.36 -10.11 13.48
N LYS A 58 12.63 -11.33 12.97
CA LYS A 58 13.85 -11.71 12.29
C LYS A 58 13.58 -12.23 10.88
N THR A 59 12.51 -13.01 10.75
CA THR A 59 12.06 -13.60 9.48
C THR A 59 10.54 -13.61 9.47
N LEU A 60 9.97 -13.34 8.31
CA LEU A 60 8.53 -13.36 8.07
C LEU A 60 8.22 -14.23 6.85
N THR A 61 7.11 -14.96 6.91
CA THR A 61 6.62 -15.74 5.77
C THR A 61 5.69 -14.86 4.94
N SER A 62 6.07 -14.59 3.70
CA SER A 62 5.22 -14.01 2.67
C SER A 62 4.41 -15.10 1.97
N THR A 63 3.17 -14.81 1.62
CA THR A 63 2.34 -15.64 0.73
C THR A 63 2.31 -14.98 -0.64
N VAL A 64 2.96 -15.60 -1.61
CA VAL A 64 2.94 -15.16 -3.01
C VAL A 64 1.75 -15.80 -3.70
N VAL A 65 0.97 -15.00 -4.43
CA VAL A 65 -0.17 -15.42 -5.23
C VAL A 65 0.17 -15.25 -6.71
N ARG A 66 -0.07 -16.29 -7.50
CA ARG A 66 -0.04 -16.29 -8.95
C ARG A 66 -1.44 -16.53 -9.48
N ILE A 67 -1.92 -15.68 -10.35
CA ILE A 67 -3.18 -15.86 -11.10
C ILE A 67 -2.82 -16.17 -12.55
N ILE A 68 -3.42 -17.23 -13.10
CA ILE A 68 -3.20 -17.71 -14.46
C ILE A 68 -4.49 -17.50 -15.24
N THR A 69 -4.37 -16.96 -16.46
CA THR A 69 -5.52 -16.72 -17.35
C THR A 69 -5.53 -17.67 -18.53
N ASP A 70 -6.70 -17.81 -19.18
CA ASP A 70 -6.89 -18.59 -20.43
C ASP A 70 -6.14 -17.97 -21.63
N GLU A 71 -5.72 -16.71 -21.54
CA GLU A 71 -4.90 -16.06 -22.57
C GLU A 71 -3.38 -16.21 -22.33
N GLY A 72 -2.97 -16.93 -21.27
CA GLY A 72 -1.57 -17.16 -20.93
C GLY A 72 -0.87 -15.95 -20.32
N ILE A 73 -1.62 -14.97 -19.82
CA ILE A 73 -1.11 -13.85 -19.04
C ILE A 73 -1.17 -14.22 -17.56
N ASP A 74 -0.04 -14.19 -16.88
CA ASP A 74 0.04 -14.45 -15.45
C ASP A 74 0.21 -13.14 -14.67
N GLY A 75 -0.51 -13.03 -13.55
CA GLY A 75 -0.34 -11.94 -12.57
C GLY A 75 0.22 -12.43 -11.26
N PHE A 76 1.04 -11.60 -10.64
CA PHE A 76 1.72 -11.91 -9.39
C PHE A 76 1.51 -10.83 -8.35
N ALA A 77 1.38 -11.24 -7.10
CA ALA A 77 1.44 -10.37 -5.95
C ALA A 77 1.82 -11.15 -4.70
N GLU A 78 2.01 -10.45 -3.60
CA GLU A 78 2.29 -11.08 -2.31
C GLU A 78 1.57 -10.38 -1.16
N THR A 79 1.42 -11.09 -0.06
CA THR A 79 1.01 -10.55 1.24
C THR A 79 1.93 -11.07 2.33
N CYS A 80 2.50 -10.15 3.11
CA CYS A 80 3.38 -10.49 4.22
C CYS A 80 2.91 -9.80 5.51
N PRO A 81 2.05 -10.46 6.31
CA PRO A 81 1.68 -9.95 7.63
C PRO A 81 2.89 -9.85 8.56
N LEU A 82 2.97 -8.78 9.35
CA LEU A 82 4.06 -8.53 10.30
C LEU A 82 3.94 -9.39 11.58
N GLY A 83 3.42 -10.61 11.44
CA GLY A 83 3.19 -11.54 12.52
C GLY A 83 1.82 -11.39 13.21
N SER A 84 1.41 -12.44 13.90
CA SER A 84 0.08 -12.58 14.52
C SER A 84 -0.12 -11.74 15.79
N THR A 85 0.93 -11.09 16.30
CA THR A 85 0.88 -10.27 17.52
C THR A 85 0.77 -8.78 17.25
N TYR A 86 0.85 -8.37 15.98
CA TYR A 86 0.74 -6.97 15.58
C TYR A 86 -0.70 -6.61 15.19
N LEU A 87 -1.29 -7.36 14.27
CA LEU A 87 -2.67 -7.20 13.82
C LEU A 87 -3.34 -8.57 13.65
N ALA A 88 -4.65 -8.59 13.43
CA ALA A 88 -5.43 -9.81 13.19
C ALA A 88 -5.14 -10.38 11.77
N ALA A 89 -3.86 -10.69 11.49
CA ALA A 89 -3.38 -11.19 10.21
C ALA A 89 -2.11 -12.03 10.42
N HIS A 90 -2.02 -13.17 9.74
CA HIS A 90 -0.83 -14.03 9.75
C HIS A 90 -0.76 -14.91 8.50
N ALA A 91 0.44 -15.41 8.13
CA ALA A 91 0.67 -16.13 6.87
C ALA A 91 -0.25 -17.35 6.69
N ARG A 92 -0.41 -18.21 7.72
CA ARG A 92 -1.35 -19.36 7.64
C ARG A 92 -2.81 -18.92 7.50
N GLY A 93 -3.18 -17.79 8.08
CA GLY A 93 -4.51 -17.19 7.91
C GLY A 93 -4.72 -16.66 6.49
N ALA A 94 -3.66 -16.14 5.83
CA ALA A 94 -3.73 -15.76 4.42
C ALA A 94 -4.03 -16.98 3.54
N LEU A 95 -3.31 -18.09 3.74
CA LEU A 95 -3.55 -19.34 2.99
C LEU A 95 -4.95 -19.90 3.24
N ALA A 96 -5.42 -19.93 4.49
CA ALA A 96 -6.77 -20.37 4.81
C ALA A 96 -7.84 -19.50 4.16
N ALA A 97 -7.67 -18.18 4.16
CA ALA A 97 -8.59 -17.26 3.50
C ALA A 97 -8.59 -17.41 1.97
N LEU A 98 -7.45 -17.75 1.36
CA LEU A 98 -7.36 -18.03 -0.09
C LEU A 98 -8.18 -19.26 -0.49
N HIS A 99 -8.37 -20.26 0.40
CA HIS A 99 -9.27 -21.39 0.13
C HIS A 99 -10.73 -20.97 -0.05
N GLU A 100 -11.16 -19.91 0.63
CA GLU A 100 -12.51 -19.35 0.49
C GLU A 100 -12.62 -18.39 -0.70
N LEU A 101 -11.54 -17.64 -0.97
CA LEU A 101 -11.54 -16.57 -1.97
C LEU A 101 -11.31 -17.09 -3.39
N ALA A 102 -10.39 -18.06 -3.58
CA ALA A 102 -9.99 -18.51 -4.90
C ALA A 102 -11.18 -19.08 -5.73
N PRO A 103 -12.07 -19.93 -5.17
CA PRO A 103 -13.23 -20.42 -5.94
C PRO A 103 -14.16 -19.32 -6.44
N ALA A 104 -14.25 -18.19 -5.71
CA ALA A 104 -15.13 -17.10 -6.07
C ALA A 104 -14.63 -16.28 -7.26
N VAL A 105 -13.32 -16.25 -7.51
CA VAL A 105 -12.71 -15.48 -8.60
C VAL A 105 -12.38 -16.32 -9.83
N LEU A 106 -12.39 -17.66 -9.74
CA LEU A 106 -12.24 -18.54 -10.91
C LEU A 106 -13.34 -18.25 -11.93
N GLY A 107 -12.96 -18.21 -13.23
CA GLY A 107 -13.83 -17.87 -14.34
C GLY A 107 -14.19 -16.39 -14.48
N ALA A 108 -13.76 -15.53 -13.54
CA ALA A 108 -13.96 -14.09 -13.63
C ALA A 108 -12.95 -13.45 -14.60
N ASP A 109 -13.31 -12.28 -15.12
CA ASP A 109 -12.40 -11.42 -15.87
C ASP A 109 -11.49 -10.65 -14.89
N PRO A 110 -10.16 -10.91 -14.89
CA PRO A 110 -9.24 -10.23 -13.98
C PRO A 110 -9.10 -8.73 -14.25
N THR A 111 -9.49 -8.24 -15.43
CA THR A 111 -9.44 -6.82 -15.77
C THR A 111 -10.66 -6.06 -15.24
N ASN A 112 -11.74 -6.75 -14.88
CA ASN A 112 -12.90 -6.18 -14.22
C ASN A 112 -12.69 -6.14 -12.69
N LEU A 113 -11.81 -5.23 -12.26
CA LEU A 113 -11.39 -5.11 -10.87
C LEU A 113 -12.54 -4.89 -9.87
N ARG A 114 -13.62 -4.24 -10.31
CA ARG A 114 -14.81 -4.06 -9.46
C ARG A 114 -15.55 -5.38 -9.22
N ASP A 115 -15.71 -6.21 -10.26
CA ASP A 115 -16.32 -7.55 -10.12
C ASP A 115 -15.47 -8.45 -9.22
N ILE A 116 -14.15 -8.43 -9.40
CA ILE A 116 -13.20 -9.17 -8.53
C ILE A 116 -13.39 -8.76 -7.06
N GLN A 117 -13.45 -7.46 -6.76
CA GLN A 117 -13.70 -6.98 -5.39
C GLN A 117 -15.04 -7.44 -4.85
N GLN A 118 -16.12 -7.36 -5.65
CA GLN A 118 -17.46 -7.80 -5.24
C GLN A 118 -17.50 -9.30 -4.94
N ARG A 119 -16.89 -10.14 -5.79
CA ARG A 119 -16.80 -11.59 -5.59
C ARG A 119 -16.06 -11.92 -4.30
N MET A 120 -14.89 -11.31 -4.08
CA MET A 120 -14.12 -11.51 -2.84
C MET A 120 -14.88 -11.07 -1.59
N HIS A 121 -15.61 -9.95 -1.64
CA HIS A 121 -16.41 -9.49 -0.51
C HIS A 121 -17.63 -10.38 -0.25
N GLY A 122 -18.24 -10.92 -1.31
CA GLY A 122 -19.34 -11.87 -1.20
C GLY A 122 -18.92 -13.24 -0.66
N ALA A 123 -17.67 -13.67 -0.91
CA ALA A 123 -17.16 -14.96 -0.47
C ALA A 123 -16.65 -14.94 0.99
N LEU A 124 -15.99 -13.85 1.39
CA LEU A 124 -15.36 -13.78 2.72
C LEU A 124 -15.41 -12.36 3.28
N MET A 125 -16.00 -12.22 4.48
CA MET A 125 -16.01 -10.96 5.20
C MET A 125 -14.65 -10.68 5.84
N GLY A 126 -14.18 -9.42 5.81
CA GLY A 126 -12.87 -9.04 6.35
C GLY A 126 -11.70 -9.64 5.55
N HIS A 127 -10.65 -10.07 6.23
CA HIS A 127 -9.46 -10.70 5.65
C HIS A 127 -8.82 -9.93 4.47
N ASN A 128 -8.82 -8.60 4.55
CA ASN A 128 -8.30 -7.72 3.50
C ASN A 128 -6.86 -8.08 3.09
N TYR A 129 -6.04 -8.53 4.04
CA TYR A 129 -4.67 -8.96 3.78
C TYR A 129 -4.56 -10.19 2.86
N ALA A 130 -5.62 -11.01 2.75
CA ALA A 130 -5.67 -12.13 1.81
C ALA A 130 -6.35 -11.76 0.48
N LYS A 131 -7.25 -10.76 0.48
CA LYS A 131 -7.86 -10.20 -0.73
C LYS A 131 -6.85 -9.38 -1.54
N SER A 132 -5.96 -8.67 -0.84
CA SER A 132 -4.97 -7.79 -1.43
C SER A 132 -4.11 -8.44 -2.52
N PRO A 133 -3.49 -9.62 -2.33
CA PRO A 133 -2.67 -10.20 -3.38
C PRO A 133 -3.48 -10.67 -4.60
N ILE A 134 -4.76 -11.01 -4.45
CA ILE A 134 -5.64 -11.30 -5.59
C ILE A 134 -5.90 -10.02 -6.39
N ASP A 135 -6.28 -8.93 -5.72
CA ASP A 135 -6.51 -7.63 -6.34
C ASP A 135 -5.27 -7.11 -7.08
N ILE A 136 -4.11 -7.14 -6.42
CA ILE A 136 -2.85 -6.65 -7.00
C ILE A 136 -2.40 -7.51 -8.19
N ALA A 137 -2.56 -8.84 -8.13
CA ALA A 137 -2.27 -9.73 -9.25
C ALA A 137 -3.20 -9.46 -10.45
N CYS A 138 -4.47 -9.10 -10.20
CA CYS A 138 -5.39 -8.67 -11.26
C CYS A 138 -4.95 -7.33 -11.89
N TRP A 139 -4.45 -6.37 -11.11
CA TRP A 139 -3.83 -5.15 -11.64
C TRP A 139 -2.58 -5.45 -12.49
N ASP A 140 -1.76 -6.42 -12.08
CA ASP A 140 -0.60 -6.86 -12.85
C ASP A 140 -1.02 -7.44 -14.21
N ILE A 141 -2.03 -8.32 -14.22
CA ILE A 141 -2.63 -8.86 -15.46
C ILE A 141 -3.16 -7.72 -16.33
N PHE A 142 -3.95 -6.81 -15.73
CA PHE A 142 -4.55 -5.71 -16.48
C PHE A 142 -3.46 -4.86 -17.18
N GLY A 143 -2.41 -4.47 -16.44
CA GLY A 143 -1.30 -3.73 -17.03
C GLY A 143 -0.59 -4.50 -18.16
N LYS A 144 -0.35 -5.80 -18.00
CA LYS A 144 0.24 -6.67 -19.03
C LYS A 144 -0.66 -6.79 -20.25
N ALA A 145 -1.97 -7.00 -20.07
CA ALA A 145 -2.94 -7.14 -21.15
C ALA A 145 -3.04 -5.89 -22.03
N VAL A 146 -2.92 -4.70 -21.42
CA VAL A 146 -2.96 -3.43 -22.19
C VAL A 146 -1.57 -2.88 -22.54
N GLY A 147 -0.49 -3.59 -22.17
CA GLY A 147 0.89 -3.19 -22.47
C GLY A 147 1.34 -1.94 -21.73
N ARG A 148 0.81 -1.67 -20.52
CA ARG A 148 1.11 -0.47 -19.73
C ARG A 148 1.54 -0.82 -18.31
N PRO A 149 2.46 -0.06 -17.69
CA PRO A 149 2.76 -0.20 -16.27
C PRO A 149 1.53 0.20 -15.42
N VAL A 150 1.36 -0.42 -14.26
CA VAL A 150 0.21 -0.19 -13.38
C VAL A 150 0.08 1.29 -12.97
N VAL A 151 1.17 2.03 -12.85
CA VAL A 151 1.14 3.48 -12.54
C VAL A 151 0.29 4.28 -13.54
N ASP A 152 0.33 3.91 -14.83
CA ASP A 152 -0.46 4.59 -15.87
C ASP A 152 -1.97 4.36 -15.68
N LEU A 153 -2.34 3.19 -15.20
CA LEU A 153 -3.73 2.81 -14.93
C LEU A 153 -4.26 3.39 -13.60
N LEU A 154 -3.34 3.75 -12.68
CA LEU A 154 -3.67 4.39 -11.40
C LEU A 154 -3.90 5.92 -11.50
N GLY A 155 -3.83 6.47 -12.69
CA GLY A 155 -4.05 7.90 -12.96
C GLY A 155 -2.87 8.59 -13.66
N GLY A 156 -1.81 7.83 -13.94
CA GLY A 156 -0.60 8.31 -14.63
C GLY A 156 0.56 8.55 -13.68
N ARG A 157 1.75 8.51 -14.24
CA ARG A 157 3.01 8.78 -13.54
C ARG A 157 3.17 10.28 -13.36
N VAL A 158 3.10 10.75 -12.12
CA VAL A 158 3.24 12.19 -11.78
C VAL A 158 4.57 12.52 -11.12
N GLN A 159 5.31 11.49 -10.65
CA GLN A 159 6.65 11.62 -10.13
C GLN A 159 7.47 10.34 -10.30
N ASP A 160 8.79 10.49 -10.45
CA ASP A 160 9.75 9.41 -10.64
C ASP A 160 10.82 9.35 -9.53
N ASP A 161 10.79 10.27 -8.59
CA ASP A 161 11.82 10.45 -7.57
C ASP A 161 11.18 10.57 -6.18
N MET A 162 10.63 9.46 -5.71
CA MET A 162 9.92 9.41 -4.43
C MET A 162 10.90 9.35 -3.26
N ARG A 163 10.62 10.12 -2.20
CA ARG A 163 11.39 10.08 -0.95
C ARG A 163 11.07 8.82 -0.18
N MET A 164 12.12 8.03 0.13
CA MET A 164 12.01 6.84 0.98
C MET A 164 12.10 7.22 2.46
N TYR A 165 11.39 6.50 3.32
CA TYR A 165 11.65 6.53 4.74
C TYR A 165 12.31 5.24 5.23
N LYS A 166 12.98 5.32 6.39
CA LYS A 166 13.50 4.17 7.13
C LYS A 166 12.92 4.14 8.54
N ALA A 167 12.36 2.98 8.93
CA ALA A 167 12.03 2.74 10.33
C ALA A 167 13.31 2.46 11.12
N VAL A 168 13.38 3.06 12.29
CA VAL A 168 14.49 2.91 13.22
C VAL A 168 14.01 1.98 14.34
N PRO A 169 14.61 0.79 14.48
CA PRO A 169 14.22 -0.15 15.52
C PRO A 169 14.29 0.49 16.93
N LEU A 170 13.39 0.08 17.80
CA LEU A 170 13.40 0.53 19.20
C LEU A 170 14.68 0.03 19.90
N GLY A 171 15.43 0.94 20.48
CA GLY A 171 16.68 0.66 21.19
C GLY A 171 17.12 1.80 22.08
N PRO A 172 18.33 1.74 22.67
CA PRO A 172 18.97 2.88 23.33
C PRO A 172 19.10 4.09 22.41
N ALA A 173 19.05 5.29 22.98
CA ALA A 173 19.05 6.53 22.20
C ALA A 173 20.30 6.68 21.29
N ASP A 174 21.46 6.30 21.78
CA ASP A 174 22.73 6.33 21.04
C ASP A 174 22.75 5.36 19.87
N GLU A 175 22.20 4.17 20.01
CA GLU A 175 22.07 3.19 18.94
C GLU A 175 21.09 3.70 17.86
N MET A 176 19.94 4.27 18.27
CA MET A 176 18.98 4.87 17.35
C MET A 176 19.59 6.05 16.57
N VAL A 177 20.34 6.91 17.24
CA VAL A 177 21.09 8.01 16.60
C VAL A 177 22.13 7.47 15.62
N ALA A 178 22.91 6.47 16.00
CA ALA A 178 23.92 5.87 15.12
C ALA A 178 23.27 5.28 13.84
N PHE A 179 22.16 4.56 13.99
CA PHE A 179 21.41 4.02 12.86
C PHE A 179 20.90 5.14 11.93
N VAL A 180 20.32 6.20 12.50
CA VAL A 180 19.83 7.35 11.72
C VAL A 180 20.95 8.01 10.93
N LEU A 181 22.10 8.26 11.56
CA LEU A 181 23.26 8.88 10.91
C LEU A 181 23.83 7.99 9.79
N GLU A 182 23.86 6.67 10.00
CA GLU A 182 24.24 5.70 8.95
C GLU A 182 23.30 5.78 7.76
N GLN A 183 21.98 5.69 7.99
CA GLN A 183 20.98 5.75 6.89
C GLN A 183 21.00 7.12 6.19
N ARG A 184 21.26 8.19 6.93
CA ARG A 184 21.42 9.53 6.40
C ARG A 184 22.61 9.63 5.44
N SER A 185 23.72 8.96 5.75
CA SER A 185 24.87 8.87 4.84
C SER A 185 24.54 8.18 3.51
N HIS A 186 23.46 7.40 3.46
CA HIS A 186 22.90 6.78 2.26
C HIS A 186 21.75 7.60 1.62
N GLY A 187 21.60 8.88 1.99
CA GLY A 187 20.64 9.81 1.41
C GLY A 187 19.21 9.70 1.95
N VAL A 188 18.99 8.96 3.03
CA VAL A 188 17.67 8.90 3.67
C VAL A 188 17.47 10.12 4.57
N HIS A 189 16.32 10.81 4.40
CA HIS A 189 15.94 12.01 5.14
C HIS A 189 14.55 11.91 5.77
N ARG A 190 13.99 10.71 5.88
CA ARG A 190 12.72 10.41 6.52
C ARG A 190 12.91 9.23 7.47
N PHE A 191 12.64 9.43 8.75
CA PHE A 191 12.90 8.44 9.78
C PHE A 191 11.66 8.18 10.61
N GLN A 192 11.28 6.91 10.77
CA GLN A 192 10.19 6.49 11.64
C GLN A 192 10.79 5.78 12.85
N LEU A 193 10.87 6.48 13.99
CA LEU A 193 11.37 5.90 15.23
C LEU A 193 10.32 4.98 15.84
N LYS A 194 10.66 3.74 16.16
CA LYS A 194 9.78 2.87 16.94
C LYS A 194 9.82 3.26 18.41
N LEU A 195 8.65 3.56 18.96
CA LEU A 195 8.39 4.04 20.31
C LEU A 195 7.31 3.16 20.97
N GLY A 196 6.59 3.66 21.98
CA GLY A 196 5.46 2.96 22.60
C GLY A 196 5.82 2.20 23.88
N GLY A 197 6.97 2.54 24.47
CA GLY A 197 7.40 2.12 25.79
C GLY A 197 7.13 3.18 26.88
N ASP A 198 8.14 3.45 27.73
CA ASP A 198 8.06 4.54 28.70
C ASP A 198 8.04 5.90 27.97
N PRO A 199 7.01 6.74 28.18
CA PRO A 199 6.81 7.97 27.39
C PRO A 199 7.91 9.01 27.58
N ARG A 200 8.58 9.06 28.75
CA ARG A 200 9.68 10.00 28.99
C ARG A 200 10.96 9.53 28.32
N GLU A 201 11.20 8.24 28.36
CA GLU A 201 12.34 7.61 27.69
C GLU A 201 12.19 7.72 26.16
N ASP A 202 10.99 7.50 25.62
CA ASP A 202 10.69 7.66 24.21
C ASP A 202 10.84 9.12 23.74
N ALA A 203 10.41 10.08 24.55
CA ALA A 203 10.66 11.49 24.27
C ALA A 203 12.18 11.82 24.28
N ARG A 204 12.95 11.26 25.22
CA ARG A 204 14.40 11.45 25.28
C ARG A 204 15.11 10.88 24.05
N ARG A 205 14.73 9.68 23.60
CA ARG A 205 15.22 9.05 22.34
C ARG A 205 14.94 9.95 21.14
N THR A 206 13.70 10.43 21.03
CA THR A 206 13.27 11.32 19.95
C THR A 206 14.06 12.61 19.92
N LEU A 207 14.23 13.28 21.07
CA LEU A 207 15.01 14.51 21.17
C LEU A 207 16.49 14.29 20.82
N ALA A 208 17.06 13.14 21.19
CA ALA A 208 18.44 12.81 20.82
C ALA A 208 18.60 12.66 19.29
N VAL A 209 17.65 12.01 18.62
CA VAL A 209 17.66 11.90 17.15
C VAL A 209 17.45 13.27 16.50
N LEU A 210 16.50 14.08 16.98
CA LEU A 210 16.25 15.43 16.46
C LEU A 210 17.47 16.35 16.61
N ALA A 211 18.25 16.20 17.68
CA ALA A 211 19.48 16.95 17.88
C ALA A 211 20.64 16.51 16.96
N ALA A 212 20.61 15.25 16.51
CA ALA A 212 21.61 14.67 15.59
C ALA A 212 21.26 14.84 14.11
N THR A 213 20.07 15.34 13.80
CA THR A 213 19.56 15.56 12.44
C THR A 213 19.40 17.06 12.15
N ASP A 214 19.17 17.45 10.89
CA ASP A 214 19.03 18.85 10.49
C ASP A 214 17.71 19.16 9.73
N GLY A 215 17.60 20.36 9.15
CA GLY A 215 16.35 20.89 8.58
C GLY A 215 15.74 20.09 7.42
N ASP A 216 16.52 19.27 6.71
CA ASP A 216 16.03 18.44 5.62
C ASP A 216 15.43 17.11 6.09
N ASP A 217 15.71 16.73 7.35
CA ASP A 217 15.24 15.48 7.92
C ASP A 217 13.85 15.64 8.55
N LEU A 218 13.01 14.64 8.39
CA LEU A 218 11.73 14.47 9.07
C LEU A 218 11.76 13.24 9.96
N VAL A 219 11.25 13.40 11.18
CA VAL A 219 11.20 12.35 12.19
C VAL A 219 9.76 12.07 12.56
N LEU A 220 9.33 10.83 12.41
CA LEU A 220 8.07 10.32 12.92
C LEU A 220 8.35 9.50 14.18
N GLY A 221 7.55 9.66 15.21
CA GLY A 221 7.60 8.82 16.39
C GLY A 221 6.41 7.88 16.40
N ASP A 222 6.61 6.63 15.99
CA ASP A 222 5.56 5.63 15.87
C ASP A 222 5.46 4.77 17.13
N ALA A 223 4.40 4.97 17.87
CA ALA A 223 4.09 4.20 19.07
C ALA A 223 3.38 2.86 18.75
N ASN A 224 2.93 2.63 17.53
CA ASN A 224 2.14 1.46 17.12
C ASN A 224 0.94 1.19 18.07
N GLY A 225 0.27 2.24 18.53
CA GLY A 225 -0.79 2.16 19.53
C GLY A 225 -0.34 1.69 20.91
N GLY A 226 0.96 1.74 21.21
CA GLY A 226 1.55 1.17 22.43
C GLY A 226 1.31 1.98 23.67
N TRP A 227 0.97 3.27 23.58
CA TRP A 227 0.70 4.10 24.74
C TRP A 227 -0.77 4.10 25.15
N ARG A 228 -1.01 4.21 26.44
CA ARG A 228 -2.31 4.64 26.96
C ARG A 228 -2.42 6.15 26.75
N ARG A 229 -3.65 6.66 26.72
CA ARG A 229 -3.90 8.11 26.53
C ARG A 229 -3.03 9.00 27.41
N GLN A 230 -2.88 8.69 28.71
CA GLN A 230 -2.08 9.49 29.64
C GLN A 230 -0.59 9.48 29.27
N ASP A 231 -0.06 8.34 28.87
CA ASP A 231 1.35 8.18 28.48
C ASP A 231 1.62 8.93 27.17
N ALA A 232 0.72 8.85 26.21
CA ALA A 232 0.79 9.61 24.96
C ALA A 232 0.80 11.14 25.22
N ILE A 233 -0.03 11.64 26.17
CA ILE A 233 -0.03 13.05 26.55
C ILE A 233 1.30 13.45 27.20
N VAL A 234 1.90 12.59 28.02
CA VAL A 234 3.23 12.85 28.61
C VAL A 234 4.30 12.95 27.53
N ALA A 235 4.34 12.02 26.58
CA ALA A 235 5.27 12.05 25.45
C ALA A 235 5.04 13.31 24.59
N ALA A 236 3.79 13.60 24.22
CA ALA A 236 3.42 14.76 23.42
C ALA A 236 3.90 16.08 24.04
N ARG A 237 3.63 16.28 25.34
CA ARG A 237 4.08 17.49 26.06
C ARG A 237 5.59 17.64 26.16
N ALA A 238 6.31 16.53 26.26
CA ALA A 238 7.78 16.56 26.28
C ALA A 238 8.39 16.89 24.90
N LEU A 239 7.64 16.67 23.82
CA LEU A 239 8.04 16.92 22.43
C LEU A 239 7.37 18.18 21.84
N GLU A 240 6.51 18.86 22.60
CA GLU A 240 5.80 20.07 22.13
C GLU A 240 6.80 21.15 21.68
N GLY A 241 6.51 21.80 20.55
CA GLY A 241 7.37 22.83 19.97
C GLY A 241 8.53 22.31 19.12
N THR A 242 8.66 20.99 18.93
CA THR A 242 9.62 20.45 17.97
C THR A 242 9.07 20.58 16.52
N GLU A 243 9.85 21.23 15.63
CA GLU A 243 9.36 21.60 14.29
C GLU A 243 9.36 20.45 13.26
N ARG A 244 10.20 19.42 13.44
CA ARG A 244 10.44 18.35 12.46
C ARG A 244 9.90 16.99 12.90
N PHE A 245 9.06 16.98 13.92
CA PHE A 245 8.53 15.77 14.52
C PHE A 245 7.04 15.60 14.23
N PHE A 246 6.65 14.37 13.87
CA PHE A 246 5.27 13.93 13.71
C PHE A 246 4.99 12.78 14.67
N MET A 247 3.86 12.84 15.38
CA MET A 247 3.43 11.77 16.28
C MET A 247 2.56 10.77 15.51
N GLU A 248 3.03 9.52 15.41
CA GLU A 248 2.32 8.46 14.71
C GLU A 248 1.65 7.49 15.68
N GLN A 249 0.38 7.19 15.42
CA GLN A 249 -0.47 6.21 16.12
C GLN A 249 -0.16 6.10 17.62
N PRO A 250 -0.38 7.16 18.39
CA PRO A 250 -0.01 7.18 19.81
C PRO A 250 -0.78 6.16 20.66
N CYS A 251 -2.05 5.92 20.33
CA CYS A 251 -2.96 5.07 21.09
C CYS A 251 -3.63 4.01 20.19
N PRO A 252 -4.18 2.91 20.79
CA PRO A 252 -4.74 1.80 20.01
C PRO A 252 -6.05 2.14 19.27
N THR A 253 -6.80 3.14 19.70
CA THR A 253 -8.10 3.50 19.12
C THR A 253 -8.12 4.93 18.58
N LEU A 254 -8.95 5.18 17.55
CA LEU A 254 -9.15 6.53 16.99
C LEU A 254 -9.60 7.51 18.09
N SER A 255 -10.57 7.13 18.92
CA SER A 255 -11.08 8.00 19.98
C SER A 255 -10.02 8.40 21.01
N GLU A 256 -9.07 7.52 21.33
CA GLU A 256 -7.94 7.86 22.21
C GLU A 256 -6.93 8.76 21.51
N CYS A 257 -6.61 8.53 20.23
CA CYS A 257 -5.77 9.41 19.43
C CYS A 257 -6.38 10.84 19.35
N LEU A 258 -7.67 10.94 19.07
CA LEU A 258 -8.40 12.21 19.08
C LEU A 258 -8.39 12.90 20.45
N ALA A 259 -8.47 12.14 21.54
CA ALA A 259 -8.36 12.68 22.88
C ALA A 259 -6.93 13.21 23.17
N VAL A 260 -5.88 12.57 22.66
CA VAL A 260 -4.49 13.06 22.76
C VAL A 260 -4.33 14.36 21.96
N ARG A 261 -4.92 14.45 20.76
CA ARG A 261 -4.87 15.63 19.89
C ARG A 261 -5.30 16.92 20.58
N GLN A 262 -6.18 16.85 21.57
CA GLN A 262 -6.65 18.02 22.35
C GLN A 262 -5.57 18.60 23.28
N TYR A 263 -4.46 17.92 23.48
CA TYR A 263 -3.40 18.30 24.42
C TYR A 263 -2.08 18.64 23.75
N THR A 264 -2.01 18.64 22.42
CA THR A 264 -0.80 18.90 21.66
C THR A 264 -1.09 19.57 20.32
N THR A 265 -0.15 20.38 19.84
CA THR A 265 -0.13 20.94 18.49
C THR A 265 0.76 20.15 17.54
N LEU A 266 1.41 19.09 18.01
CA LEU A 266 2.24 18.21 17.18
C LEU A 266 1.41 17.62 16.05
N PRO A 267 1.89 17.62 14.80
CA PRO A 267 1.19 16.98 13.71
C PRO A 267 1.08 15.47 13.97
N MET A 268 -0.11 14.92 13.67
CA MET A 268 -0.44 13.51 13.91
C MET A 268 -0.54 12.73 12.62
N VAL A 269 0.02 11.53 12.62
CA VAL A 269 -0.10 10.53 11.58
C VAL A 269 -0.93 9.36 12.12
N LEU A 270 -1.97 8.94 11.42
CA LEU A 270 -2.77 7.76 11.80
C LEU A 270 -2.40 6.57 10.91
N ASP A 271 -2.20 5.42 11.53
CA ASP A 271 -1.78 4.18 10.89
C ASP A 271 -2.79 3.05 11.13
N GLU A 272 -2.70 2.33 12.23
CA GLU A 272 -3.45 1.11 12.50
C GLU A 272 -4.97 1.29 12.46
N VAL A 273 -5.45 2.47 12.84
CA VAL A 273 -6.89 2.79 12.86
C VAL A 273 -7.46 3.12 11.48
N ILE A 274 -6.61 3.34 10.47
CA ILE A 274 -7.04 3.58 9.09
C ILE A 274 -7.17 2.26 8.35
N THR A 275 -8.28 1.59 8.52
CA THR A 275 -8.56 0.24 7.99
C THR A 275 -9.29 0.22 6.66
N ASP A 276 -10.01 1.30 6.35
CA ASP A 276 -10.85 1.44 5.18
C ASP A 276 -11.22 2.91 4.93
N LEU A 277 -11.97 3.18 3.85
CA LEU A 277 -12.42 4.53 3.49
C LEU A 277 -13.29 5.17 4.56
N GLY A 278 -14.14 4.39 5.23
CA GLY A 278 -15.01 4.89 6.31
C GLY A 278 -14.18 5.43 7.47
N ALA A 279 -13.17 4.68 7.92
CA ALA A 279 -12.25 5.10 8.97
C ALA A 279 -11.45 6.36 8.57
N LEU A 280 -11.01 6.47 7.30
CA LEU A 280 -10.35 7.67 6.78
C LEU A 280 -11.27 8.90 6.87
N VAL A 281 -12.51 8.79 6.42
CA VAL A 281 -13.50 9.89 6.44
C VAL A 281 -13.86 10.28 7.86
N GLU A 282 -14.07 9.31 8.76
CA GLU A 282 -14.33 9.55 10.18
C GLU A 282 -13.18 10.33 10.84
N ALA A 283 -11.95 9.86 10.67
CA ALA A 283 -10.77 10.51 11.24
C ALA A 283 -10.56 11.93 10.68
N SER A 284 -10.77 12.13 9.38
CA SER A 284 -10.69 13.44 8.72
C SER A 284 -11.73 14.40 9.25
N THR A 285 -12.98 13.96 9.35
CA THR A 285 -14.10 14.79 9.84
C THR A 285 -13.87 15.22 11.30
N ALA A 286 -13.23 14.37 12.09
CA ALA A 286 -12.90 14.68 13.48
C ALA A 286 -11.66 15.59 13.63
N GLY A 287 -10.96 15.94 12.54
CA GLY A 287 -9.74 16.77 12.58
C GLY A 287 -8.56 16.10 13.26
N GLY A 288 -8.46 14.77 13.13
CA GLY A 288 -7.55 13.94 13.92
C GLY A 288 -6.11 13.85 13.40
N MET A 289 -5.82 14.30 12.17
CA MET A 289 -4.54 13.99 11.53
C MET A 289 -4.16 14.97 10.42
N GLU A 290 -2.86 15.08 10.17
CA GLU A 290 -2.25 15.74 9.01
C GLU A 290 -1.79 14.76 7.93
N ALA A 291 -1.60 13.48 8.31
CA ALA A 291 -1.20 12.42 7.39
C ALA A 291 -1.74 11.05 7.82
N ILE A 292 -1.70 10.10 6.90
CA ILE A 292 -2.01 8.69 7.18
C ILE A 292 -0.94 7.77 6.58
N ASN A 293 -0.83 6.56 7.14
CA ASN A 293 -0.13 5.45 6.51
C ASN A 293 -1.12 4.57 5.75
N LEU A 294 -1.02 4.58 4.43
CA LEU A 294 -1.85 3.77 3.54
C LEU A 294 -1.10 2.48 3.21
N LYS A 295 -1.55 1.37 3.81
CA LYS A 295 -0.96 0.03 3.65
C LYS A 295 -1.85 -0.83 2.75
N LEU A 296 -1.31 -1.25 1.60
CA LEU A 296 -2.08 -1.95 0.56
C LEU A 296 -2.77 -3.22 1.10
N ASN A 297 -2.02 -4.05 1.82
CA ASN A 297 -2.56 -5.28 2.39
C ASN A 297 -3.59 -5.04 3.50
N ARG A 298 -3.56 -3.90 4.20
CA ARG A 298 -4.56 -3.58 5.21
C ARG A 298 -5.90 -3.26 4.58
N VAL A 299 -5.89 -2.50 3.50
CA VAL A 299 -7.12 -1.99 2.89
C VAL A 299 -7.70 -2.93 1.83
N GLY A 300 -6.95 -3.96 1.38
CA GLY A 300 -7.44 -4.99 0.47
C GLY A 300 -6.94 -4.90 -0.97
N GLY A 301 -5.82 -4.23 -1.20
CA GLY A 301 -5.14 -4.15 -2.49
C GLY A 301 -5.10 -2.74 -3.08
N LEU A 302 -4.69 -2.65 -4.34
CA LEU A 302 -4.54 -1.39 -5.07
C LEU A 302 -5.89 -0.72 -5.38
N THR A 303 -6.96 -1.50 -5.63
CA THR A 303 -8.29 -0.95 -5.94
C THR A 303 -8.85 -0.09 -4.81
N PRO A 304 -8.97 -0.60 -3.57
CA PRO A 304 -9.41 0.25 -2.45
C PRO A 304 -8.35 1.29 -2.06
N ALA A 305 -7.04 0.98 -2.17
CA ALA A 305 -5.97 1.93 -1.86
C ALA A 305 -6.00 3.15 -2.79
N LYS A 306 -6.24 2.96 -4.09
CA LYS A 306 -6.42 4.05 -5.05
C LYS A 306 -7.57 4.98 -4.64
N LEU A 307 -8.71 4.42 -4.29
CA LEU A 307 -9.87 5.20 -3.85
C LEU A 307 -9.55 6.02 -2.58
N MET A 308 -8.89 5.40 -1.60
CA MET A 308 -8.49 6.08 -0.37
C MET A 308 -7.44 7.16 -0.63
N ARG A 309 -6.43 6.89 -1.50
CA ARG A 309 -5.43 7.86 -1.92
C ARG A 309 -6.09 9.08 -2.57
N ASP A 310 -6.97 8.86 -3.54
CA ASP A 310 -7.66 9.94 -4.26
C ASP A 310 -8.50 10.79 -3.28
N THR A 311 -9.21 10.13 -2.36
CA THR A 311 -10.00 10.83 -1.33
C THR A 311 -9.12 11.62 -0.37
N ALA A 312 -8.00 11.06 0.10
CA ALA A 312 -7.07 11.76 1.00
C ALA A 312 -6.45 13.01 0.33
N VAL A 313 -6.09 12.91 -0.96
CA VAL A 313 -5.58 14.05 -1.74
C VAL A 313 -6.60 15.19 -1.79
N GLU A 314 -7.87 14.89 -2.10
CA GLU A 314 -8.93 15.90 -2.15
C GLU A 314 -9.26 16.50 -0.76
N LEU A 315 -9.03 15.74 0.31
CA LEU A 315 -9.18 16.22 1.69
C LEU A 315 -7.94 16.97 2.22
N GLY A 316 -6.88 17.10 1.43
CA GLY A 316 -5.62 17.75 1.82
C GLY A 316 -4.79 16.96 2.82
N ILE A 317 -5.02 15.64 2.95
CA ILE A 317 -4.32 14.74 3.85
C ILE A 317 -3.12 14.14 3.13
N ARG A 318 -1.94 14.19 3.75
CA ARG A 318 -0.74 13.57 3.19
C ARG A 318 -0.72 12.07 3.46
N LEU A 319 0.01 11.35 2.60
CA LEU A 319 0.06 9.90 2.61
C LEU A 319 1.51 9.40 2.70
N THR A 320 1.78 8.52 3.63
CA THR A 320 2.85 7.53 3.49
C THR A 320 2.24 6.32 2.78
N ILE A 321 2.82 5.91 1.66
CA ILE A 321 2.39 4.72 0.92
C ILE A 321 3.38 3.61 1.17
N GLU A 322 2.90 2.53 1.78
CA GLU A 322 3.73 1.44 2.27
C GLU A 322 2.94 0.14 2.40
N ASP A 323 3.54 -0.87 3.03
CA ASP A 323 2.84 -2.04 3.55
C ASP A 323 3.37 -2.45 4.92
N ARG A 324 2.80 -3.49 5.51
CA ARG A 324 3.23 -4.03 6.80
C ARG A 324 4.61 -4.67 6.72
N TRP A 325 4.82 -5.47 5.67
CA TRP A 325 6.05 -6.08 5.23
C TRP A 325 5.88 -6.60 3.82
N GLY A 326 6.96 -7.07 3.18
CA GLY A 326 6.90 -7.66 1.86
C GLY A 326 8.26 -7.68 1.17
N GLY A 327 8.30 -8.32 0.01
CA GLY A 327 9.46 -8.36 -0.87
C GLY A 327 9.28 -7.44 -2.09
N ASP A 328 9.79 -7.92 -3.22
CA ASP A 328 9.83 -7.16 -4.47
C ASP A 328 8.44 -6.89 -5.05
N LEU A 329 7.48 -7.84 -4.93
CA LEU A 329 6.13 -7.68 -5.48
C LEU A 329 5.33 -6.63 -4.70
N THR A 330 5.44 -6.61 -3.37
CA THR A 330 4.85 -5.57 -2.53
C THR A 330 5.45 -4.20 -2.86
N SER A 331 6.78 -4.12 -2.96
CA SER A 331 7.49 -2.87 -3.26
C SER A 331 7.12 -2.32 -4.64
N ALA A 332 6.93 -3.20 -5.64
CA ALA A 332 6.45 -2.79 -6.95
C ALA A 332 5.04 -2.19 -6.88
N ALA A 333 4.10 -2.85 -6.20
CA ALA A 333 2.73 -2.34 -6.05
C ALA A 333 2.70 -0.99 -5.31
N VAL A 334 3.44 -0.87 -4.20
CA VAL A 334 3.61 0.38 -3.44
C VAL A 334 4.21 1.49 -4.31
N SER A 335 5.23 1.19 -5.11
CA SER A 335 5.89 2.16 -5.98
C SER A 335 4.96 2.73 -7.05
N HIS A 336 4.11 1.91 -7.64
CA HIS A 336 3.13 2.35 -8.64
C HIS A 336 2.09 3.32 -8.04
N LEU A 337 1.56 3.00 -6.86
CA LEU A 337 0.63 3.90 -6.18
C LEU A 337 1.33 5.20 -5.77
N GLY A 338 2.55 5.12 -5.23
CA GLY A 338 3.36 6.27 -4.87
C GLY A 338 3.65 7.18 -6.06
N ALA A 339 4.14 6.61 -7.18
CA ALA A 339 4.47 7.36 -8.39
C ALA A 339 3.26 8.02 -9.08
N SER A 340 2.04 7.52 -8.82
CA SER A 340 0.78 8.13 -9.30
C SER A 340 0.14 9.10 -8.29
N THR A 341 0.78 9.33 -7.13
CA THR A 341 0.31 10.27 -6.10
C THR A 341 0.97 11.63 -6.29
N PRO A 342 0.22 12.75 -6.26
CA PRO A 342 0.80 14.09 -6.36
C PRO A 342 1.88 14.34 -5.29
N GLU A 343 2.98 15.01 -5.68
CA GLU A 343 4.13 15.23 -4.80
C GLU A 343 3.76 15.91 -3.47
N HIS A 344 2.88 16.92 -3.52
CA HIS A 344 2.45 17.65 -2.34
C HIS A 344 1.66 16.80 -1.33
N ALA A 345 1.03 15.73 -1.79
CA ALA A 345 0.27 14.80 -0.98
C ALA A 345 1.10 13.58 -0.54
N LEU A 346 2.21 13.27 -1.22
CA LEU A 346 3.07 12.15 -0.86
C LEU A 346 4.04 12.54 0.25
N PHE A 347 3.81 12.04 1.46
CA PHE A 347 4.68 12.29 2.60
C PHE A 347 5.98 11.48 2.52
N ALA A 348 5.86 10.17 2.28
CA ALA A 348 6.97 9.24 2.07
C ALA A 348 6.48 7.93 1.42
N VAL A 349 7.44 7.11 0.98
CA VAL A 349 7.20 5.74 0.51
C VAL A 349 8.18 4.80 1.22
N SER A 350 7.80 3.54 1.42
CA SER A 350 8.76 2.52 1.82
C SER A 350 8.74 1.34 0.84
N PHE A 351 9.91 1.02 0.30
CA PHE A 351 10.11 -0.23 -0.42
C PHE A 351 10.46 -1.33 0.60
N MET A 352 9.52 -2.25 0.79
CA MET A 352 9.66 -3.29 1.81
C MET A 352 10.84 -4.22 1.54
N ASN A 353 11.21 -4.44 0.27
CA ASN A 353 12.36 -5.23 -0.13
C ASN A 353 13.72 -4.61 0.24
N ASP A 354 13.79 -3.32 0.54
CA ASP A 354 15.01 -2.71 1.10
C ASP A 354 15.36 -3.21 2.51
N TRP A 355 14.40 -3.87 3.16
CA TRP A 355 14.48 -4.35 4.54
C TRP A 355 14.78 -5.84 4.63
N THR A 356 14.82 -6.54 3.47
CA THR A 356 14.95 -8.00 3.39
C THR A 356 16.23 -8.42 2.69
N ASP A 357 16.71 -9.62 3.02
CA ASP A 357 17.88 -10.23 2.36
C ASP A 357 17.50 -11.08 1.15
N ASN A 358 16.22 -11.44 1.03
CA ASN A 358 15.70 -12.32 -0.02
C ASN A 358 14.94 -11.52 -1.06
N HIS A 359 15.24 -11.75 -2.34
CA HIS A 359 14.68 -11.01 -3.45
C HIS A 359 14.14 -11.94 -4.53
N LEU A 360 12.81 -12.03 -4.63
CA LEU A 360 12.13 -12.92 -5.58
C LEU A 360 12.19 -12.40 -7.03
N ALA A 361 12.29 -11.08 -7.23
CA ALA A 361 12.35 -10.44 -8.55
C ALA A 361 13.63 -9.61 -8.74
N GLY A 362 14.75 -10.09 -8.20
CA GLY A 362 16.07 -9.52 -8.42
C GLY A 362 16.30 -8.14 -7.77
N TYR A 363 15.63 -7.88 -6.63
CA TYR A 363 15.72 -6.60 -5.92
C TYR A 363 15.20 -5.43 -6.79
N ASN A 364 14.03 -5.61 -7.39
CA ASN A 364 13.39 -4.60 -8.22
C ASN A 364 11.91 -4.39 -7.79
N PRO A 365 11.44 -3.14 -7.54
CA PRO A 365 12.21 -1.90 -7.52
C PRO A 365 13.18 -1.83 -6.34
N ARG A 366 14.17 -0.97 -6.44
CA ARG A 366 15.17 -0.77 -5.40
C ARG A 366 15.37 0.73 -5.15
N SER A 367 15.53 1.12 -3.90
CA SER A 367 15.88 2.50 -3.57
C SER A 367 17.37 2.77 -3.79
N VAL A 368 17.68 4.00 -4.19
CA VAL A 368 19.06 4.50 -4.36
C VAL A 368 19.15 5.89 -3.75
N ASN A 369 20.09 6.10 -2.86
CA ASN A 369 20.30 7.39 -2.19
C ASN A 369 19.00 7.93 -1.53
N GLY A 370 18.27 7.08 -0.82
CA GLY A 370 17.02 7.45 -0.16
C GLY A 370 15.87 7.81 -1.10
N ARG A 371 15.98 7.44 -2.38
CA ARG A 371 14.99 7.71 -3.44
C ARG A 371 14.59 6.44 -4.17
N GLY A 372 13.38 6.42 -4.71
CA GLY A 372 12.88 5.30 -5.48
C GLY A 372 11.91 5.70 -6.57
N SER A 373 11.75 4.83 -7.57
CA SER A 373 10.80 5.00 -8.68
C SER A 373 10.05 3.71 -8.96
N ALA A 374 8.88 3.83 -9.61
CA ALA A 374 8.12 2.66 -10.04
C ALA A 374 8.72 2.06 -11.32
N PRO A 375 8.66 0.73 -11.49
CA PRO A 375 9.03 0.07 -12.74
C PRO A 375 8.27 0.64 -13.96
N THR A 376 8.86 0.46 -15.15
CA THR A 376 8.29 1.00 -16.40
C THR A 376 7.76 -0.08 -17.34
N ALA A 377 8.07 -1.35 -17.09
CA ALA A 377 7.54 -2.45 -17.89
C ALA A 377 6.03 -2.70 -17.58
N PRO A 378 5.27 -3.32 -18.49
CA PRO A 378 3.85 -3.62 -18.31
C PRO A 378 3.54 -4.39 -17.02
N GLY A 379 2.37 -4.14 -16.45
CA GLY A 379 1.95 -4.71 -15.18
C GLY A 379 2.67 -4.06 -14.00
N LEU A 380 3.04 -4.84 -12.99
CA LEU A 380 3.91 -4.41 -11.89
C LEU A 380 5.35 -4.15 -12.35
N GLY A 381 5.69 -4.56 -13.57
CA GLY A 381 7.00 -4.33 -14.17
C GLY A 381 8.14 -5.11 -13.53
N VAL A 382 7.83 -6.15 -12.77
CA VAL A 382 8.78 -7.08 -12.14
C VAL A 382 8.45 -8.52 -12.51
N ALA A 383 9.47 -9.36 -12.64
CA ALA A 383 9.31 -10.77 -12.99
C ALA A 383 9.86 -11.64 -11.86
N PRO A 384 9.00 -12.33 -11.09
CA PRO A 384 9.45 -13.23 -10.04
C PRO A 384 10.15 -14.47 -10.60
N ASP A 385 11.24 -14.88 -9.98
CA ASP A 385 11.89 -16.15 -10.27
C ASP A 385 11.15 -17.29 -9.56
N LEU A 386 10.32 -18.01 -10.32
CA LEU A 386 9.50 -19.11 -9.80
C LEU A 386 10.32 -20.25 -9.24
N SER A 387 11.60 -20.41 -9.64
CA SER A 387 12.47 -21.46 -9.12
C SER A 387 12.79 -21.28 -7.63
N LEU A 388 12.61 -20.06 -7.10
CA LEU A 388 12.81 -19.73 -5.68
C LEU A 388 11.59 -20.04 -4.81
N LEU A 389 10.41 -20.30 -5.42
CA LEU A 389 9.14 -20.46 -4.68
C LEU A 389 8.87 -21.93 -4.24
N GLY A 390 9.51 -22.91 -4.84
CA GLY A 390 9.25 -24.32 -4.53
C GLY A 390 7.85 -24.80 -4.96
N THR A 391 7.29 -25.76 -4.21
CA THR A 391 5.97 -26.33 -4.49
C THR A 391 4.86 -25.40 -3.97
N PRO A 392 3.78 -25.18 -4.74
CA PRO A 392 2.62 -24.42 -4.26
C PRO A 392 2.02 -25.01 -2.99
N LEU A 393 1.66 -24.15 -2.04
CA LEU A 393 0.92 -24.51 -0.82
C LEU A 393 -0.58 -24.70 -1.08
N GLY A 394 -1.10 -24.15 -2.17
CA GLY A 394 -2.47 -24.29 -2.66
C GLY A 394 -2.55 -24.06 -4.16
N VAL A 395 -3.43 -24.83 -4.82
CA VAL A 395 -3.75 -24.71 -6.25
C VAL A 395 -5.24 -24.85 -6.41
N TRP A 396 -5.89 -23.89 -7.05
CA TRP A 396 -7.32 -23.88 -7.37
C TRP A 396 -7.49 -23.69 -8.88
N LYS A 397 -8.38 -24.54 -9.48
CA LYS A 397 -8.66 -24.58 -10.93
C LYS A 397 -10.15 -24.67 -11.20
#